data_86eb2427d092bace776d62c8f6155031
#
_entry.id   86eb2427d092bace776d62c8f6155031
#
_cell.length_a   1.000
_cell.length_b   1.000
_cell.length_c   1.000
_cell.angle_alpha   90.00
_cell.angle_beta   90.00
_cell.angle_gamma   90.00
#
_symmetry.space_group_name_H-M   'P 1'
#
loop_
_entity.id
_entity.type
_entity.pdbx_description
1 polymer ?
#
loop_
_entity_poly.entity_id
_entity_poly.type
_entity_poly.pdbx_seq_one_letter_code
_entity_poly.pdbx_strand_id
1 'polypeptide(L)'
;MKFPQGFLWGAATAAHQVEGGNINSDAWLLEHVEGTVYSEPSGDACDHYHRYREDIALLAGLGFNAYRFSIEWARIEPEEGEFSLAQLEHYRRMLAACHEHAVKPVVTLHHFTSPRWIAARGGWESADTALLFARYCERVARHLGDLFTIVCTINELNLGTILQQSGFLHSDDAIVGSLWRRAAARMMAVEPEMFSSFPFCVRSRSRDILLEAHRHAAQALRSAGNCAVGMTLAMLDLQAVPGAEGLRDRTVAESQDMFLQAARADDFVGVQCYTRQRIGVHGPLPPEPGAEYTQMGYELWPDAVQAAVRRASTVAQVPIVVTESGIATDDDSRRIGYVEHVLGGIAQCLREGIDVRGYFYWSLLDNFEWLFGYGPKFGLIEVDRRTQRRKVKLSAEWLGRTARNNEI
;
A
#
# COMPACT_ATOMS: atom_id res chain seq x y z
N MET A 1 10.25 6.08 -25.42
CA MET A 1 11.38 6.61 -24.61
C MET A 1 11.92 5.50 -23.74
N LYS A 2 13.27 5.31 -23.75
CA LYS A 2 13.91 4.28 -22.90
C LYS A 2 14.01 4.74 -21.45
N PHE A 3 13.73 3.82 -20.52
CA PHE A 3 13.94 3.99 -19.09
C PHE A 3 15.37 3.61 -18.69
N PRO A 4 15.85 4.03 -17.50
CA PRO A 4 17.18 3.66 -17.03
C PRO A 4 17.40 2.15 -17.00
N GLN A 5 18.64 1.71 -17.21
CA GLN A 5 18.97 0.31 -17.04
C GLN A 5 18.73 -0.12 -15.58
N GLY A 6 18.09 -1.27 -15.37
CA GLY A 6 17.75 -1.77 -14.04
C GLY A 6 16.48 -1.17 -13.44
N PHE A 7 15.71 -0.39 -14.22
CA PHE A 7 14.41 0.11 -13.80
C PHE A 7 13.49 -1.05 -13.39
N LEU A 8 12.80 -0.89 -12.26
CA LEU A 8 11.90 -1.91 -11.74
C LEU A 8 10.54 -1.77 -12.39
N TRP A 9 10.16 -2.78 -13.14
CA TRP A 9 8.84 -2.91 -13.75
C TRP A 9 8.05 -3.97 -13.00
N GLY A 10 7.01 -3.55 -12.27
CA GLY A 10 6.31 -4.46 -11.40
C GLY A 10 4.81 -4.24 -11.34
N ALA A 11 4.16 -5.16 -10.62
CA ALA A 11 2.82 -4.99 -10.09
C ALA A 11 2.85 -5.25 -8.59
N ALA A 12 1.85 -4.72 -7.87
CA ALA A 12 1.76 -4.82 -6.42
C ALA A 12 0.54 -5.64 -5.99
N THR A 13 0.62 -6.24 -4.79
CA THR A 13 -0.49 -6.85 -4.04
C THR A 13 -0.28 -6.66 -2.54
N ALA A 14 -1.36 -6.83 -1.76
CA ALA A 14 -1.30 -6.91 -0.30
C ALA A 14 -1.82 -8.26 0.18
N ALA A 15 -1.17 -8.85 1.18
CA ALA A 15 -1.46 -10.19 1.67
C ALA A 15 -2.94 -10.39 2.01
N HIS A 16 -3.52 -9.50 2.82
CA HIS A 16 -4.93 -9.59 3.22
C HIS A 16 -5.88 -9.56 2.01
N GLN A 17 -5.57 -8.77 0.99
CA GLN A 17 -6.42 -8.58 -0.19
C GLN A 17 -6.38 -9.76 -1.17
N VAL A 18 -5.31 -10.57 -1.17
CA VAL A 18 -5.13 -11.63 -2.17
C VAL A 18 -4.99 -13.04 -1.61
N GLU A 19 -4.49 -13.21 -0.39
CA GLU A 19 -4.13 -14.53 0.15
C GLU A 19 -5.32 -15.37 0.60
N GLY A 20 -6.33 -14.73 1.23
CA GLY A 20 -7.48 -15.38 1.85
C GLY A 20 -7.20 -15.95 3.24
N GLY A 21 -8.28 -16.14 4.02
CA GLY A 21 -8.21 -16.78 5.34
C GLY A 21 -7.28 -16.11 6.36
N ASN A 22 -7.17 -14.78 6.37
CA ASN A 22 -6.31 -14.03 7.29
C ASN A 22 -6.98 -13.82 8.67
N ILE A 23 -7.41 -14.92 9.29
CA ILE A 23 -8.33 -14.95 10.45
C ILE A 23 -7.80 -14.30 11.72
N ASN A 24 -6.48 -14.12 11.86
CA ASN A 24 -5.85 -13.53 13.04
C ASN A 24 -5.64 -12.02 12.91
N SER A 25 -6.02 -11.42 11.76
CA SER A 25 -5.89 -9.97 11.55
C SER A 25 -7.07 -9.19 12.14
N ASP A 26 -6.82 -7.93 12.45
CA ASP A 26 -7.81 -6.96 12.86
C ASP A 26 -8.84 -6.69 11.73
N ALA A 27 -8.40 -6.65 10.47
CA ALA A 27 -9.30 -6.48 9.33
C ALA A 27 -10.30 -7.64 9.22
N TRP A 28 -9.84 -8.89 9.33
CA TRP A 28 -10.74 -10.05 9.36
C TRP A 28 -11.77 -9.95 10.48
N LEU A 29 -11.35 -9.54 11.68
CA LEU A 29 -12.27 -9.31 12.79
C LEU A 29 -13.32 -8.25 12.41
N LEU A 30 -12.87 -7.13 11.85
CA LEU A 30 -13.74 -6.01 11.48
C LEU A 30 -14.73 -6.35 10.35
N GLU A 31 -14.37 -7.25 9.44
CA GLU A 31 -15.28 -7.76 8.39
C GLU A 31 -16.48 -8.53 8.96
N HIS A 32 -16.34 -9.12 10.16
CA HIS A 32 -17.31 -10.06 10.73
C HIS A 32 -18.04 -9.53 11.99
N VAL A 33 -17.86 -8.26 12.34
CA VAL A 33 -18.56 -7.66 13.48
C VAL A 33 -19.88 -7.03 13.08
N GLU A 34 -20.78 -6.89 14.06
CA GLU A 34 -22.01 -6.13 13.91
C GLU A 34 -21.73 -4.67 13.54
N GLY A 35 -22.42 -4.16 12.53
CA GLY A 35 -22.25 -2.79 12.05
C GLY A 35 -20.94 -2.58 11.27
N THR A 36 -20.34 -3.64 10.74
CA THR A 36 -19.14 -3.55 9.90
C THR A 36 -19.27 -2.51 8.81
N VAL A 37 -18.16 -1.83 8.52
CA VAL A 37 -18.07 -0.87 7.41
C VAL A 37 -17.62 -1.52 6.10
N TYR A 38 -17.26 -2.80 6.14
CA TYR A 38 -16.90 -3.57 4.94
C TYR A 38 -18.18 -4.02 4.20
N SER A 39 -18.20 -3.87 2.88
CA SER A 39 -19.35 -4.25 2.06
C SER A 39 -19.56 -5.77 1.99
N GLU A 40 -18.47 -6.53 2.11
CA GLU A 40 -18.46 -8.00 2.14
C GLU A 40 -17.14 -8.49 2.77
N PRO A 41 -17.06 -9.74 3.27
CA PRO A 41 -15.83 -10.29 3.83
C PRO A 41 -14.84 -10.70 2.75
N SER A 42 -13.53 -10.65 3.09
CA SER A 42 -12.44 -11.08 2.20
C SER A 42 -12.48 -12.58 1.86
N GLY A 43 -12.88 -13.44 2.81
CA GLY A 43 -13.00 -14.89 2.60
C GLY A 43 -11.71 -15.52 2.06
N ASP A 44 -11.82 -16.24 0.94
CA ASP A 44 -10.67 -16.89 0.26
C ASP A 44 -9.83 -15.90 -0.55
N ALA A 45 -10.23 -14.66 -0.65
CA ALA A 45 -9.63 -13.65 -1.51
C ALA A 45 -9.33 -14.19 -2.93
N CYS A 46 -8.09 -14.09 -3.38
CA CYS A 46 -7.66 -14.67 -4.65
C CYS A 46 -6.98 -16.03 -4.48
N ASP A 47 -7.06 -16.63 -3.29
CA ASP A 47 -6.35 -17.88 -2.96
C ASP A 47 -4.84 -17.81 -3.28
N HIS A 48 -4.27 -16.60 -3.24
CA HIS A 48 -2.86 -16.39 -3.55
C HIS A 48 -1.93 -17.13 -2.58
N TYR A 49 -2.36 -17.35 -1.33
CA TYR A 49 -1.61 -18.13 -0.35
C TYR A 49 -1.20 -19.52 -0.90
N HIS A 50 -2.08 -20.17 -1.66
CA HIS A 50 -1.80 -21.46 -2.28
C HIS A 50 -1.28 -21.32 -3.72
N ARG A 51 -1.67 -20.26 -4.44
CA ARG A 51 -1.42 -20.07 -5.87
C ARG A 51 -0.28 -19.10 -6.19
N TYR A 52 0.49 -18.66 -5.19
CA TYR A 52 1.57 -17.68 -5.41
C TYR A 52 2.55 -18.09 -6.53
N ARG A 53 2.84 -19.41 -6.70
CA ARG A 53 3.72 -19.88 -7.77
C ARG A 53 3.13 -19.63 -9.15
N GLU A 54 1.83 -19.87 -9.33
CA GLU A 54 1.10 -19.58 -10.57
C GLU A 54 1.11 -18.08 -10.86
N ASP A 55 0.79 -17.27 -9.86
CA ASP A 55 0.68 -15.80 -10.02
C ASP A 55 2.05 -15.16 -10.29
N ILE A 56 3.12 -15.61 -9.64
CA ILE A 56 4.50 -15.15 -9.89
C ILE A 56 4.96 -15.58 -11.29
N ALA A 57 4.68 -16.82 -11.70
CA ALA A 57 5.00 -17.30 -13.04
C ALA A 57 4.27 -16.51 -14.12
N LEU A 58 2.98 -16.17 -13.93
CA LEU A 58 2.21 -15.30 -14.83
C LEU A 58 2.83 -13.90 -14.93
N LEU A 59 3.17 -13.28 -13.79
CA LEU A 59 3.81 -11.97 -13.75
C LEU A 59 5.14 -11.98 -14.52
N ALA A 60 6.01 -12.95 -14.26
CA ALA A 60 7.28 -13.11 -14.96
C ALA A 60 7.07 -13.37 -16.47
N GLY A 61 6.14 -14.26 -16.81
CA GLY A 61 5.78 -14.58 -18.20
C GLY A 61 5.25 -13.38 -18.98
N LEU A 62 4.63 -12.42 -18.34
CA LEU A 62 4.21 -11.16 -18.92
C LEU A 62 5.40 -10.23 -19.21
N GLY A 63 6.54 -10.40 -18.51
CA GLY A 63 7.76 -9.63 -18.75
C GLY A 63 8.11 -8.63 -17.63
N PHE A 64 7.39 -8.68 -16.50
CA PHE A 64 7.76 -7.91 -15.32
C PHE A 64 9.03 -8.47 -14.68
N ASN A 65 9.86 -7.59 -14.13
CA ASN A 65 11.12 -7.95 -13.46
C ASN A 65 11.09 -7.74 -11.94
N ALA A 66 9.96 -7.28 -11.40
CA ALA A 66 9.77 -7.06 -9.98
C ALA A 66 8.32 -7.35 -9.55
N TYR A 67 8.15 -7.80 -8.30
CA TYR A 67 6.84 -8.04 -7.69
C TYR A 67 6.82 -7.47 -6.28
N ARG A 68 5.88 -6.55 -6.00
CA ARG A 68 5.67 -6.02 -4.67
C ARG A 68 4.53 -6.76 -3.99
N PHE A 69 4.79 -7.31 -2.79
CA PHE A 69 3.80 -8.00 -1.97
C PHE A 69 4.09 -7.79 -0.48
N SER A 70 3.11 -8.03 0.36
CA SER A 70 3.31 -7.93 1.80
C SER A 70 3.48 -9.28 2.49
N ILE A 71 4.24 -9.30 3.58
CA ILE A 71 4.29 -10.38 4.55
C ILE A 71 3.31 -10.03 5.67
N GLU A 72 2.39 -10.95 5.97
CA GLU A 72 1.30 -10.69 6.90
C GLU A 72 1.74 -10.92 8.36
N TRP A 73 1.80 -9.82 9.13
CA TRP A 73 2.19 -9.87 10.54
C TRP A 73 1.26 -10.78 11.35
N ALA A 74 -0.05 -10.74 11.11
CA ALA A 74 -1.03 -11.57 11.82
C ALA A 74 -0.85 -13.07 11.57
N ARG A 75 -0.19 -13.48 10.48
CA ARG A 75 0.19 -14.88 10.22
C ARG A 75 1.49 -15.24 10.91
N ILE A 76 2.46 -14.34 10.87
CA ILE A 76 3.81 -14.59 11.44
C ILE A 76 3.75 -14.63 12.97
N GLU A 77 2.99 -13.73 13.58
CA GLU A 77 2.84 -13.60 15.04
C GLU A 77 1.34 -13.54 15.41
N PRO A 78 0.63 -14.68 15.33
CA PRO A 78 -0.82 -14.74 15.61
C PRO A 78 -1.20 -14.36 17.03
N GLU A 79 -0.32 -14.61 17.99
CA GLU A 79 -0.40 -14.21 19.40
C GLU A 79 0.93 -13.57 19.81
N GLU A 80 0.92 -12.73 20.83
CA GLU A 80 2.10 -11.97 21.27
C GLU A 80 3.29 -12.90 21.63
N GLY A 81 4.40 -12.75 20.89
CA GLY A 81 5.63 -13.52 21.10
C GLY A 81 5.63 -14.92 20.47
N GLU A 82 4.49 -15.40 19.99
CA GLU A 82 4.36 -16.72 19.35
C GLU A 82 4.55 -16.61 17.83
N PHE A 83 5.78 -16.89 17.39
CA PHE A 83 6.14 -16.79 15.96
C PHE A 83 5.96 -18.12 15.24
N SER A 84 5.14 -18.11 14.20
CA SER A 84 4.88 -19.29 13.36
C SER A 84 6.01 -19.55 12.36
N LEU A 85 6.81 -20.60 12.64
CA LEU A 85 7.83 -21.06 11.70
C LEU A 85 7.22 -21.52 10.37
N ALA A 86 6.04 -22.15 10.39
CA ALA A 86 5.36 -22.60 9.19
C ALA A 86 5.01 -21.44 8.25
N GLN A 87 4.62 -20.30 8.80
CA GLN A 87 4.32 -19.08 8.02
C GLN A 87 5.59 -18.41 7.50
N LEU A 88 6.65 -18.35 8.32
CA LEU A 88 7.96 -17.87 7.85
C LEU A 88 8.46 -18.72 6.67
N GLU A 89 8.37 -20.05 6.76
CA GLU A 89 8.74 -20.96 5.66
C GLU A 89 7.82 -20.83 4.44
N HIS A 90 6.55 -20.48 4.62
CA HIS A 90 5.66 -20.15 3.50
C HIS A 90 6.19 -18.95 2.72
N TYR A 91 6.47 -17.82 3.38
CA TYR A 91 7.02 -16.63 2.73
C TYR A 91 8.44 -16.85 2.18
N ARG A 92 9.27 -17.72 2.81
CA ARG A 92 10.55 -18.13 2.23
C ARG A 92 10.36 -18.78 0.86
N ARG A 93 9.39 -19.71 0.74
CA ARG A 93 9.07 -20.34 -0.56
C ARG A 93 8.51 -19.36 -1.59
N MET A 94 7.75 -18.38 -1.16
CA MET A 94 7.22 -17.33 -2.04
C MET A 94 8.36 -16.42 -2.57
N LEU A 95 9.28 -16.02 -1.70
CA LEU A 95 10.48 -15.26 -2.09
C LEU A 95 11.38 -16.07 -3.03
N ALA A 96 11.60 -17.35 -2.71
CA ALA A 96 12.37 -18.24 -3.57
C ALA A 96 11.74 -18.37 -4.97
N ALA A 97 10.41 -18.47 -5.06
CA ALA A 97 9.71 -18.50 -6.35
C ALA A 97 9.93 -17.22 -7.17
N CYS A 98 10.01 -16.04 -6.54
CA CYS A 98 10.39 -14.81 -7.24
C CYS A 98 11.80 -14.93 -7.85
N HIS A 99 12.78 -15.40 -7.07
CA HIS A 99 14.16 -15.57 -7.54
C HIS A 99 14.26 -16.64 -8.63
N GLU A 100 13.53 -17.77 -8.53
CA GLU A 100 13.45 -18.81 -9.56
C GLU A 100 13.00 -18.26 -10.92
N HIS A 101 12.15 -17.23 -10.91
CA HIS A 101 11.66 -16.55 -12.11
C HIS A 101 12.43 -15.26 -12.47
N ALA A 102 13.56 -14.97 -11.83
CA ALA A 102 14.33 -13.74 -12.00
C ALA A 102 13.50 -12.45 -11.73
N VAL A 103 12.48 -12.52 -10.88
CA VAL A 103 11.66 -11.42 -10.42
C VAL A 103 12.22 -10.91 -9.09
N LYS A 104 12.52 -9.61 -9.00
CA LYS A 104 13.01 -9.00 -7.76
C LYS A 104 11.86 -8.84 -6.77
N PRO A 105 11.93 -9.45 -5.56
CA PRO A 105 10.92 -9.23 -4.54
C PRO A 105 11.09 -7.84 -3.91
N VAL A 106 9.98 -7.09 -3.86
CA VAL A 106 9.83 -5.85 -3.11
C VAL A 106 8.85 -6.12 -1.98
N VAL A 107 9.37 -6.32 -0.79
CA VAL A 107 8.60 -6.80 0.36
C VAL A 107 8.03 -5.64 1.17
N THR A 108 6.75 -5.69 1.51
CA THR A 108 6.12 -4.78 2.47
C THR A 108 5.87 -5.54 3.78
N LEU A 109 6.31 -4.99 4.93
CA LEU A 109 6.18 -5.69 6.22
C LEU A 109 4.87 -5.39 6.97
N HIS A 110 4.22 -4.28 6.64
CA HIS A 110 2.88 -3.97 7.15
C HIS A 110 2.06 -3.31 6.04
N HIS A 111 0.94 -3.93 5.66
CA HIS A 111 0.02 -3.37 4.67
C HIS A 111 -1.40 -3.33 5.25
N PHE A 112 -1.65 -2.33 6.09
CA PHE A 112 -2.91 -1.97 6.76
C PHE A 112 -3.40 -2.93 7.84
N THR A 113 -3.03 -4.21 7.79
CA THR A 113 -3.50 -5.23 8.72
C THR A 113 -2.49 -5.50 9.82
N SER A 114 -2.97 -5.60 11.04
CA SER A 114 -2.19 -5.95 12.22
C SER A 114 -2.77 -7.21 12.88
N PRO A 115 -1.99 -7.97 13.67
CA PRO A 115 -2.58 -8.99 14.53
C PRO A 115 -3.67 -8.38 15.42
N ARG A 116 -4.79 -9.08 15.59
CA ARG A 116 -5.90 -8.58 16.43
C ARG A 116 -5.49 -8.32 17.89
N TRP A 117 -4.46 -9.01 18.40
CA TRP A 117 -3.93 -8.73 19.73
C TRP A 117 -3.23 -7.36 19.80
N ILE A 118 -2.60 -6.88 18.71
CA ILE A 118 -2.08 -5.51 18.60
C ILE A 118 -3.26 -4.52 18.63
N ALA A 119 -4.29 -4.76 17.82
CA ALA A 119 -5.48 -3.89 17.79
C ALA A 119 -6.15 -3.78 19.16
N ALA A 120 -6.22 -4.87 19.92
CA ALA A 120 -6.78 -4.94 21.28
C ALA A 120 -5.92 -4.21 22.33
N ARG A 121 -4.64 -3.92 22.04
CA ARG A 121 -3.72 -3.16 22.91
C ARG A 121 -3.64 -1.67 22.55
N GLY A 122 -4.54 -1.17 21.76
CA GLY A 122 -4.55 0.22 21.30
C GLY A 122 -3.95 0.42 19.91
N GLY A 123 -3.55 -0.66 19.22
CA GLY A 123 -3.04 -0.62 17.86
C GLY A 123 -1.91 0.39 17.69
N TRP A 124 -1.95 1.14 16.61
CA TRP A 124 -0.97 2.19 16.27
C TRP A 124 -1.15 3.49 17.07
N GLU A 125 -2.01 3.46 18.07
CA GLU A 125 -2.15 4.53 19.08
C GLU A 125 -1.49 4.20 20.41
N SER A 126 -0.94 2.98 20.57
CA SER A 126 -0.14 2.55 21.71
C SER A 126 1.35 2.73 21.43
N ALA A 127 2.08 3.35 22.36
CA ALA A 127 3.52 3.58 22.23
C ALA A 127 4.32 2.27 22.08
N ASP A 128 3.84 1.18 22.69
CA ASP A 128 4.52 -0.12 22.65
C ASP A 128 4.54 -0.72 21.25
N THR A 129 3.58 -0.35 20.40
CA THR A 129 3.43 -0.92 19.04
C THR A 129 4.67 -0.67 18.18
N ALA A 130 5.38 0.44 18.36
CA ALA A 130 6.62 0.71 17.64
C ALA A 130 7.69 -0.35 17.91
N LEU A 131 7.88 -0.76 19.17
CA LEU A 131 8.83 -1.78 19.55
C LEU A 131 8.37 -3.20 19.20
N LEU A 132 7.07 -3.46 19.30
CA LEU A 132 6.48 -4.76 18.90
C LEU A 132 6.62 -4.98 17.40
N PHE A 133 6.39 -3.94 16.60
CA PHE A 133 6.61 -3.99 15.16
C PHE A 133 8.09 -4.20 14.80
N ALA A 134 9.00 -3.51 15.48
CA ALA A 134 10.44 -3.71 15.28
C ALA A 134 10.87 -5.15 15.61
N ARG A 135 10.35 -5.74 16.68
CA ARG A 135 10.58 -7.15 17.04
C ARG A 135 10.11 -8.10 15.94
N TYR A 136 8.91 -7.86 15.40
CA TYR A 136 8.40 -8.63 14.25
C TYR A 136 9.32 -8.49 13.04
N CYS A 137 9.71 -7.26 12.67
CA CYS A 137 10.61 -6.99 11.56
C CYS A 137 11.97 -7.69 11.73
N GLU A 138 12.54 -7.65 12.93
CA GLU A 138 13.78 -8.35 13.26
C GLU A 138 13.63 -9.86 13.09
N ARG A 139 12.52 -10.45 13.56
CA ARG A 139 12.24 -11.89 13.42
C ARG A 139 12.15 -12.29 11.96
N VAL A 140 11.41 -11.51 11.15
CA VAL A 140 11.27 -11.74 9.72
C VAL A 140 12.61 -11.59 9.01
N ALA A 141 13.36 -10.51 9.30
CA ALA A 141 14.67 -10.26 8.68
C ALA A 141 15.70 -11.35 8.99
N ARG A 142 15.75 -11.87 10.22
CA ARG A 142 16.64 -12.98 10.59
C ARG A 142 16.33 -14.28 9.85
N HIS A 143 15.06 -14.49 9.48
CA HIS A 143 14.64 -15.73 8.83
C HIS A 143 14.64 -15.64 7.30
N LEU A 144 14.34 -14.47 6.73
CA LEU A 144 14.09 -14.25 5.30
C LEU A 144 15.04 -13.23 4.65
N GLY A 145 15.86 -12.52 5.43
CA GLY A 145 16.62 -11.37 4.97
C GLY A 145 17.66 -11.69 3.88
N ASP A 146 18.11 -12.93 3.79
CA ASP A 146 18.97 -13.43 2.71
C ASP A 146 18.31 -13.41 1.33
N LEU A 147 16.97 -13.37 1.28
CA LEU A 147 16.17 -13.32 0.07
C LEU A 147 15.61 -11.92 -0.24
N PHE A 148 15.81 -10.94 0.63
CA PHE A 148 15.30 -9.59 0.44
C PHE A 148 16.18 -8.79 -0.53
N THR A 149 15.53 -8.03 -1.41
CA THR A 149 16.19 -7.04 -2.26
C THR A 149 15.83 -5.63 -1.81
N ILE A 150 14.54 -5.35 -1.68
CA ILE A 150 13.98 -4.05 -1.29
C ILE A 150 12.87 -4.32 -0.27
N VAL A 151 12.85 -3.54 0.80
CA VAL A 151 11.84 -3.66 1.87
C VAL A 151 11.17 -2.31 2.11
N CYS A 152 9.84 -2.32 2.03
CA CYS A 152 8.96 -1.25 2.50
C CYS A 152 8.51 -1.61 3.93
N THR A 153 8.78 -0.75 4.89
CA THR A 153 8.43 -1.05 6.29
C THR A 153 6.92 -1.04 6.52
N ILE A 154 6.28 0.10 6.25
CA ILE A 154 4.84 0.32 6.46
C ILE A 154 4.26 0.91 5.17
N ASN A 155 3.18 0.30 4.69
CA ASN A 155 2.43 0.79 3.55
C ASN A 155 1.63 2.04 3.92
N GLU A 156 1.75 3.09 3.10
CA GLU A 156 0.99 4.35 3.29
C GLU A 156 0.99 4.81 4.74
N LEU A 157 2.18 4.97 5.30
CA LEU A 157 2.38 5.31 6.70
C LEU A 157 1.56 6.54 7.14
N ASN A 158 1.28 7.45 6.23
CA ASN A 158 0.50 8.69 6.43
C ASN A 158 -1.01 8.55 6.15
N LEU A 159 -1.53 7.34 5.85
CA LEU A 159 -2.91 7.13 5.38
C LEU A 159 -3.95 7.76 6.32
N GLY A 160 -3.86 7.54 7.63
CA GLY A 160 -4.82 8.09 8.59
C GLY A 160 -4.94 9.62 8.50
N THR A 161 -3.82 10.32 8.30
CA THR A 161 -3.81 11.78 8.10
C THR A 161 -4.46 12.18 6.77
N ILE A 162 -4.18 11.47 5.68
CA ILE A 162 -4.80 11.69 4.36
C ILE A 162 -6.32 11.51 4.44
N LEU A 163 -6.78 10.40 5.02
CA LEU A 163 -8.21 10.09 5.13
C LEU A 163 -8.96 11.11 6.02
N GLN A 164 -8.33 11.59 7.08
CA GLN A 164 -8.91 12.63 7.93
C GLN A 164 -9.01 13.97 7.18
N GLN A 165 -7.95 14.39 6.50
CA GLN A 165 -7.93 15.67 5.77
C GLN A 165 -8.83 15.67 4.53
N SER A 166 -9.02 14.52 3.88
CA SER A 166 -9.96 14.37 2.76
C SER A 166 -11.42 14.34 3.20
N GLY A 167 -11.69 14.29 4.52
CA GLY A 167 -13.04 14.17 5.08
C GLY A 167 -13.64 12.77 4.99
N PHE A 168 -12.86 11.76 4.59
CA PHE A 168 -13.32 10.37 4.54
C PHE A 168 -13.48 9.78 5.95
N LEU A 169 -12.58 10.11 6.87
CA LEU A 169 -12.70 9.72 8.27
C LEU A 169 -13.21 10.88 9.12
N HIS A 170 -14.12 10.55 10.03
CA HIS A 170 -14.65 11.45 11.03
C HIS A 170 -13.69 11.65 12.22
N SER A 171 -14.10 12.44 13.18
CA SER A 171 -13.35 12.63 14.43
C SER A 171 -13.13 11.31 15.17
N ASP A 172 -12.09 11.27 16.00
CA ASP A 172 -11.78 10.13 16.86
C ASP A 172 -12.97 9.69 17.74
N ASP A 173 -13.71 10.64 18.32
CA ASP A 173 -14.89 10.35 19.11
C ASP A 173 -15.98 9.62 18.32
N ALA A 174 -16.19 10.00 17.05
CA ALA A 174 -17.15 9.33 16.19
C ALA A 174 -16.69 7.89 15.83
N ILE A 175 -15.38 7.69 15.65
CA ILE A 175 -14.80 6.37 15.40
C ILE A 175 -14.93 5.50 16.64
N VAL A 176 -14.55 5.99 17.81
CA VAL A 176 -14.68 5.24 19.10
C VAL A 176 -16.13 4.89 19.39
N GLY A 177 -17.06 5.81 19.13
CA GLY A 177 -18.50 5.61 19.34
C GLY A 177 -19.18 4.71 18.32
N SER A 178 -18.49 4.30 17.24
CA SER A 178 -19.08 3.48 16.18
C SER A 178 -19.52 2.09 16.65
N LEU A 179 -20.57 1.56 16.03
CA LEU A 179 -21.09 0.23 16.38
C LEU A 179 -20.05 -0.87 16.15
N TRP A 180 -19.37 -0.83 14.99
CA TRP A 180 -18.36 -1.82 14.62
C TRP A 180 -17.18 -1.86 15.59
N ARG A 181 -16.67 -0.69 16.04
CA ARG A 181 -15.55 -0.62 16.99
C ARG A 181 -15.93 -1.20 18.34
N ARG A 182 -17.13 -0.86 18.85
CA ARG A 182 -17.66 -1.44 20.11
C ARG A 182 -17.88 -2.95 19.99
N ALA A 183 -18.35 -3.42 18.84
CA ALA A 183 -18.53 -4.86 18.60
C ALA A 183 -17.18 -5.59 18.55
N ALA A 184 -16.17 -5.04 17.84
CA ALA A 184 -14.82 -5.59 17.80
C ALA A 184 -14.16 -5.61 19.19
N ALA A 185 -14.26 -4.52 19.95
CA ALA A 185 -13.73 -4.43 21.31
C ALA A 185 -14.35 -5.49 22.25
N ARG A 186 -15.69 -5.71 22.16
CA ARG A 186 -16.37 -6.78 22.91
C ARG A 186 -15.83 -8.16 22.55
N MET A 187 -15.60 -8.45 21.25
CA MET A 187 -15.06 -9.73 20.82
C MET A 187 -13.62 -9.95 21.32
N MET A 188 -12.87 -8.89 21.51
CA MET A 188 -11.51 -8.91 22.05
C MET A 188 -11.47 -8.77 23.57
N ALA A 189 -12.62 -8.64 24.24
CA ALA A 189 -12.75 -8.44 25.70
C ALA A 189 -11.97 -7.21 26.20
N VAL A 190 -12.00 -6.10 25.46
CA VAL A 190 -11.38 -4.82 25.82
C VAL A 190 -12.39 -3.69 25.74
N GLU A 191 -12.06 -2.53 26.34
CA GLU A 191 -12.87 -1.31 26.19
C GLU A 191 -12.72 -0.74 24.77
N PRO A 192 -13.75 -0.08 24.21
CA PRO A 192 -13.72 0.48 22.85
C PRO A 192 -12.55 1.43 22.59
N GLU A 193 -12.13 2.20 23.61
CA GLU A 193 -11.00 3.13 23.55
C GLU A 193 -9.65 2.42 23.38
N MET A 194 -9.58 1.16 23.80
CA MET A 194 -8.38 0.32 23.69
C MET A 194 -8.31 -0.46 22.38
N PHE A 195 -9.38 -0.53 21.60
CA PHE A 195 -9.34 -1.18 20.28
C PHE A 195 -9.01 -0.16 19.20
N SER A 196 -7.95 -0.37 18.44
CA SER A 196 -7.57 0.51 17.33
C SER A 196 -6.96 -0.29 16.18
N SER A 197 -7.43 -0.02 14.94
CA SER A 197 -6.93 -0.61 13.70
C SER A 197 -6.28 0.46 12.83
N PHE A 198 -5.24 0.10 12.10
CA PHE A 198 -4.37 1.02 11.35
C PHE A 198 -5.12 2.04 10.48
N PRO A 199 -6.07 1.66 9.60
CA PRO A 199 -6.72 2.63 8.72
C PRO A 199 -7.53 3.70 9.45
N PHE A 200 -7.88 3.44 10.72
CA PHE A 200 -8.72 4.31 11.55
C PHE A 200 -7.94 5.05 12.64
N CYS A 201 -6.60 5.03 12.60
CA CYS A 201 -5.73 5.77 13.51
C CYS A 201 -5.63 7.23 13.08
N VAL A 202 -6.41 8.12 13.67
CA VAL A 202 -6.47 9.54 13.28
C VAL A 202 -5.83 10.50 14.28
N ARG A 203 -5.43 10.02 15.47
CA ARG A 203 -4.81 10.86 16.50
C ARG A 203 -3.39 11.28 16.11
N SER A 204 -2.99 12.50 16.47
CA SER A 204 -1.66 13.02 16.18
C SER A 204 -0.52 12.14 16.71
N ARG A 205 -0.73 11.51 17.88
CA ARG A 205 0.25 10.58 18.48
C ARG A 205 0.50 9.34 17.61
N SER A 206 -0.47 8.91 16.80
CA SER A 206 -0.30 7.77 15.89
C SER A 206 0.77 8.04 14.84
N ARG A 207 0.89 9.29 14.37
CA ARG A 207 1.93 9.70 13.43
C ARG A 207 3.32 9.53 14.02
N ASP A 208 3.51 9.95 15.25
CA ASP A 208 4.79 9.84 15.94
C ASP A 208 5.16 8.37 16.18
N ILE A 209 4.19 7.55 16.61
CA ILE A 209 4.36 6.10 16.81
C ILE A 209 4.72 5.40 15.49
N LEU A 210 4.04 5.74 14.39
CA LEU A 210 4.31 5.16 13.07
C LEU A 210 5.69 5.53 12.54
N LEU A 211 6.12 6.78 12.71
CA LEU A 211 7.47 7.23 12.35
C LEU A 211 8.55 6.56 13.23
N GLU A 212 8.26 6.39 14.52
CA GLU A 212 9.15 5.66 15.44
C GLU A 212 9.25 4.19 15.06
N ALA A 213 8.11 3.55 14.77
CA ALA A 213 8.04 2.16 14.31
C ALA A 213 8.83 1.93 13.03
N HIS A 214 8.66 2.82 12.05
CA HIS A 214 9.45 2.78 10.82
C HIS A 214 10.95 2.86 11.11
N ARG A 215 11.39 3.81 11.93
CA ARG A 215 12.81 4.00 12.28
C ARG A 215 13.40 2.77 12.95
N HIS A 216 12.69 2.18 13.92
CA HIS A 216 13.14 0.95 14.60
C HIS A 216 13.15 -0.25 13.66
N ALA A 217 12.13 -0.40 12.80
CA ALA A 217 12.08 -1.46 11.80
C ALA A 217 13.23 -1.33 10.80
N ALA A 218 13.51 -0.14 10.29
CA ALA A 218 14.62 0.12 9.37
C ALA A 218 15.97 -0.23 10.00
N GLN A 219 16.16 0.12 11.28
CA GLN A 219 17.37 -0.27 12.03
C GLN A 219 17.50 -1.79 12.17
N ALA A 220 16.42 -2.49 12.53
CA ALA A 220 16.40 -3.94 12.66
C ALA A 220 16.73 -4.64 11.33
N LEU A 221 16.13 -4.19 10.23
CA LEU A 221 16.35 -4.72 8.88
C LEU A 221 17.81 -4.54 8.43
N ARG A 222 18.37 -3.35 8.59
CA ARG A 222 19.78 -3.05 8.22
C ARG A 222 20.78 -3.86 9.06
N SER A 223 20.44 -4.14 10.32
CA SER A 223 21.28 -4.97 11.20
C SER A 223 21.26 -6.44 10.81
N ALA A 224 20.23 -6.92 10.13
CA ALA A 224 20.04 -8.32 9.78
C ALA A 224 20.45 -8.66 8.32
N GLY A 225 20.63 -7.66 7.44
CA GLY A 225 20.91 -7.89 6.02
C GLY A 225 21.28 -6.65 5.23
N ASN A 226 21.48 -6.82 3.93
CA ASN A 226 21.88 -5.77 2.98
C ASN A 226 20.76 -5.38 2.02
N CYS A 227 19.50 -5.35 2.44
CA CYS A 227 18.40 -4.87 1.60
C CYS A 227 18.28 -3.34 1.66
N ALA A 228 17.79 -2.74 0.57
CA ALA A 228 17.38 -1.34 0.59
C ALA A 228 16.06 -1.21 1.39
N VAL A 229 16.01 -0.24 2.31
CA VAL A 229 14.86 -0.03 3.21
C VAL A 229 14.29 1.37 3.01
N GLY A 230 12.95 1.45 2.88
CA GLY A 230 12.21 2.71 2.85
C GLY A 230 10.78 2.56 3.37
N MET A 231 10.09 3.67 3.51
CA MET A 231 8.65 3.70 3.75
C MET A 231 7.88 3.98 2.47
N THR A 232 6.59 3.68 2.43
CA THR A 232 5.72 4.14 1.34
C THR A 232 4.67 5.11 1.85
N LEU A 233 4.36 6.11 1.02
CA LEU A 233 3.48 7.20 1.37
C LEU A 233 2.32 7.33 0.38
N ALA A 234 1.10 7.48 0.91
CA ALA A 234 -0.03 7.94 0.14
C ALA A 234 0.21 9.42 -0.25
N MET A 235 0.09 9.71 -1.53
CA MET A 235 0.28 11.05 -2.06
C MET A 235 -0.96 11.49 -2.84
N LEU A 236 -1.31 12.75 -2.69
CA LEU A 236 -2.33 13.42 -3.49
C LEU A 236 -1.71 14.63 -4.19
N ASP A 237 -2.07 14.87 -5.43
CA ASP A 237 -1.81 16.16 -6.07
C ASP A 237 -2.80 17.20 -5.53
N LEU A 238 -2.39 17.94 -4.49
CA LEU A 238 -3.22 18.93 -3.81
C LEU A 238 -3.18 20.27 -4.56
N GLN A 239 -4.30 20.65 -5.18
CA GLN A 239 -4.43 21.84 -6.02
C GLN A 239 -5.33 22.88 -5.35
N ALA A 240 -4.80 24.08 -5.07
CA ALA A 240 -5.58 25.18 -4.52
C ALA A 240 -6.39 25.91 -5.60
N VAL A 241 -7.63 26.26 -5.29
CA VAL A 241 -8.30 27.35 -6.04
C VAL A 241 -7.75 28.70 -5.57
N PRO A 242 -7.91 29.79 -6.36
CA PRO A 242 -7.44 31.12 -5.97
C PRO A 242 -7.90 31.51 -4.55
N GLY A 243 -6.96 31.92 -3.71
CA GLY A 243 -7.18 32.29 -2.30
C GLY A 243 -7.12 31.13 -1.30
N ALA A 244 -6.94 29.88 -1.73
CA ALA A 244 -6.82 28.70 -0.88
C ALA A 244 -5.37 28.17 -0.74
N GLU A 245 -4.39 28.86 -1.31
CA GLU A 245 -2.99 28.44 -1.37
C GLU A 245 -2.42 28.15 0.04
N GLY A 246 -2.69 29.04 0.99
CA GLY A 246 -2.21 28.87 2.37
C GLY A 246 -2.82 27.65 3.09
N LEU A 247 -4.08 27.29 2.78
CA LEU A 247 -4.68 26.08 3.32
C LEU A 247 -4.07 24.85 2.65
N ARG A 248 -3.94 24.83 1.32
CA ARG A 248 -3.27 23.77 0.57
C ARG A 248 -1.86 23.51 1.11
N ASP A 249 -1.07 24.57 1.32
CA ASP A 249 0.33 24.45 1.77
C ASP A 249 0.41 23.84 3.16
N ARG A 250 -0.47 24.22 4.10
CA ARG A 250 -0.56 23.58 5.42
C ARG A 250 -0.97 22.11 5.30
N THR A 251 -1.98 21.82 4.49
CA THR A 251 -2.44 20.44 4.27
C THR A 251 -1.32 19.55 3.73
N VAL A 252 -0.58 20.03 2.72
CA VAL A 252 0.59 19.33 2.17
C VAL A 252 1.67 19.13 3.23
N ALA A 253 2.00 20.17 4.00
CA ALA A 253 3.03 20.11 5.03
C ALA A 253 2.72 19.03 6.09
N GLU A 254 1.46 18.94 6.50
CA GLU A 254 1.02 18.02 7.57
C GLU A 254 0.79 16.58 7.09
N SER A 255 0.33 16.38 5.84
CA SER A 255 -0.04 15.05 5.35
C SER A 255 1.02 14.37 4.51
N GLN A 256 1.94 15.13 3.92
CA GLN A 256 2.94 14.61 3.00
C GLN A 256 4.37 15.01 3.39
N ASP A 257 4.66 16.31 3.53
CA ASP A 257 6.04 16.78 3.66
C ASP A 257 6.74 16.30 4.94
N MET A 258 6.04 16.29 6.08
CA MET A 258 6.63 15.82 7.33
C MET A 258 7.10 14.36 7.23
N PHE A 259 6.36 13.52 6.51
CA PHE A 259 6.73 12.12 6.27
C PHE A 259 7.84 11.99 5.23
N LEU A 260 7.79 12.79 4.16
CA LEU A 260 8.86 12.86 3.16
C LEU A 260 10.19 13.35 3.78
N GLN A 261 10.13 14.28 4.73
CA GLN A 261 11.32 14.71 5.49
C GLN A 261 11.90 13.59 6.36
N ALA A 262 11.02 12.78 6.98
CA ALA A 262 11.45 11.61 7.74
C ALA A 262 12.12 10.55 6.84
N ALA A 263 11.66 10.39 5.60
CA ALA A 263 12.22 9.45 4.62
C ALA A 263 13.63 9.82 4.13
N ARG A 264 14.17 10.99 4.47
CA ARG A 264 15.56 11.40 4.10
C ARG A 264 16.64 10.46 4.63
N ALA A 265 16.34 9.69 5.66
CA ALA A 265 17.25 8.70 6.24
C ALA A 265 17.14 7.31 5.60
N ASP A 266 16.24 7.16 4.62
CA ASP A 266 15.97 5.90 3.93
C ASP A 266 16.81 5.75 2.66
N ASP A 267 16.85 4.51 2.13
CA ASP A 267 17.54 4.22 0.87
C ASP A 267 16.68 4.61 -0.35
N PHE A 268 15.39 4.78 -0.15
CA PHE A 268 14.39 5.26 -1.12
C PHE A 268 13.10 5.67 -0.42
N VAL A 269 12.22 6.37 -1.12
CA VAL A 269 10.84 6.59 -0.71
C VAL A 269 9.87 5.98 -1.74
N GLY A 270 8.85 5.26 -1.25
CA GLY A 270 7.77 4.75 -2.09
C GLY A 270 6.66 5.80 -2.24
N VAL A 271 6.31 6.11 -3.47
CA VAL A 271 5.21 7.02 -3.81
C VAL A 271 4.00 6.21 -4.28
N GLN A 272 2.83 6.47 -3.68
CA GLN A 272 1.56 5.87 -4.05
C GLN A 272 0.57 6.98 -4.35
N CYS A 273 0.16 7.11 -5.61
CA CYS A 273 -0.69 8.21 -6.04
C CYS A 273 -1.68 7.77 -7.11
N TYR A 274 -2.95 8.12 -6.91
CA TYR A 274 -4.07 7.69 -7.76
C TYR A 274 -4.85 8.87 -8.35
N THR A 275 -4.86 10.03 -7.67
CA THR A 275 -5.72 11.16 -8.05
C THR A 275 -5.20 12.47 -7.48
N ARG A 276 -5.89 13.57 -7.82
CA ARG A 276 -5.74 14.86 -7.18
C ARG A 276 -6.84 15.13 -6.14
N GLN A 277 -6.62 16.14 -5.31
CA GLN A 277 -7.65 16.74 -4.47
C GLN A 277 -7.61 18.27 -4.62
N ARG A 278 -8.74 18.86 -4.98
CA ARG A 278 -8.88 20.31 -5.04
C ARG A 278 -9.16 20.86 -3.65
N ILE A 279 -8.52 21.99 -3.30
CA ILE A 279 -8.64 22.65 -2.00
C ILE A 279 -9.22 24.04 -2.19
N GLY A 280 -10.38 24.25 -1.59
CA GLY A 280 -11.03 25.55 -1.48
C GLY A 280 -10.67 26.27 -0.18
N VAL A 281 -11.18 27.46 0.03
CA VAL A 281 -10.88 28.29 1.22
C VAL A 281 -11.38 27.69 2.53
N HIS A 282 -12.32 26.75 2.47
CA HIS A 282 -12.91 26.07 3.64
C HIS A 282 -12.55 24.58 3.75
N GLY A 283 -11.73 24.04 2.84
CA GLY A 283 -11.33 22.63 2.82
C GLY A 283 -11.43 21.97 1.44
N PRO A 284 -11.42 20.61 1.41
CA PRO A 284 -11.52 19.86 0.18
C PRO A 284 -12.77 20.20 -0.63
N LEU A 285 -12.61 20.29 -1.95
CA LEU A 285 -13.70 20.50 -2.90
C LEU A 285 -13.99 19.19 -3.65
N PRO A 286 -15.24 19.00 -4.10
CA PRO A 286 -15.55 17.92 -5.02
C PRO A 286 -14.83 18.17 -6.37
N PRO A 287 -14.66 17.13 -7.20
CA PRO A 287 -14.22 17.25 -8.57
C PRO A 287 -15.06 18.26 -9.38
N GLU A 288 -14.50 18.79 -10.45
CA GLU A 288 -15.22 19.76 -11.30
C GLU A 288 -16.42 19.11 -12.01
N PRO A 289 -17.46 19.91 -12.35
CA PRO A 289 -18.55 19.40 -13.18
C PRO A 289 -18.02 18.83 -14.50
N GLY A 290 -18.42 17.60 -14.81
CA GLY A 290 -17.94 16.88 -16.00
C GLY A 290 -16.63 16.13 -15.82
N ALA A 291 -16.05 16.12 -14.62
CA ALA A 291 -14.90 15.29 -14.31
C ALA A 291 -15.22 13.79 -14.49
N GLU A 292 -14.25 13.05 -14.97
CA GLU A 292 -14.34 11.60 -15.14
C GLU A 292 -13.94 10.88 -13.83
N TYR A 293 -14.70 9.84 -13.45
CA TYR A 293 -14.50 9.12 -12.21
C TYR A 293 -14.07 7.67 -12.44
N THR A 294 -13.31 7.16 -11.49
CA THR A 294 -13.00 5.72 -11.36
C THR A 294 -14.09 5.00 -10.55
N GLN A 295 -14.05 3.65 -10.51
CA GLN A 295 -14.96 2.86 -9.65
C GLN A 295 -14.78 3.13 -8.15
N MET A 296 -13.64 3.70 -7.74
CA MET A 296 -13.41 4.14 -6.34
C MET A 296 -14.03 5.51 -6.03
N GLY A 297 -14.65 6.17 -6.99
CA GLY A 297 -15.16 7.53 -6.83
C GLY A 297 -14.07 8.61 -6.87
N TYR A 298 -12.83 8.26 -7.21
CA TYR A 298 -11.76 9.24 -7.45
C TYR A 298 -11.93 9.90 -8.82
N GLU A 299 -11.53 11.16 -8.90
CA GLU A 299 -11.35 11.82 -10.21
C GLU A 299 -10.24 11.10 -10.98
N LEU A 300 -10.46 10.82 -12.26
CA LEU A 300 -9.43 10.29 -13.15
C LEU A 300 -8.42 11.39 -13.47
N TRP A 301 -7.29 11.38 -12.79
CA TRP A 301 -6.24 12.41 -12.91
C TRP A 301 -4.84 11.79 -12.94
N PRO A 302 -4.39 11.24 -14.07
CA PRO A 302 -3.10 10.53 -14.16
C PRO A 302 -1.89 11.45 -13.95
N ASP A 303 -2.01 12.76 -14.18
CA ASP A 303 -0.96 13.76 -13.89
C ASP A 303 -0.57 13.84 -12.42
N ALA A 304 -1.43 13.37 -11.50
CA ALA A 304 -1.14 13.35 -10.07
C ALA A 304 0.15 12.60 -9.75
N VAL A 305 0.44 11.51 -10.47
CA VAL A 305 1.63 10.67 -10.20
C VAL A 305 2.91 11.47 -10.46
N GLN A 306 3.02 12.17 -11.57
CA GLN A 306 4.20 13.00 -11.85
C GLN A 306 4.34 14.18 -10.88
N ALA A 307 3.22 14.77 -10.44
CA ALA A 307 3.23 15.82 -9.42
C ALA A 307 3.74 15.30 -8.07
N ALA A 308 3.25 14.12 -7.65
CA ALA A 308 3.69 13.43 -6.43
C ALA A 308 5.20 13.07 -6.49
N VAL A 309 5.68 12.56 -7.62
CA VAL A 309 7.11 12.24 -7.84
C VAL A 309 7.97 13.50 -7.71
N ARG A 310 7.59 14.63 -8.34
CA ARG A 310 8.33 15.89 -8.20
C ARG A 310 8.35 16.40 -6.76
N ARG A 311 7.20 16.31 -6.05
CA ARG A 311 7.13 16.69 -4.64
C ARG A 311 8.03 15.83 -3.78
N ALA A 312 7.96 14.51 -3.93
CA ALA A 312 8.77 13.57 -3.19
C ALA A 312 10.27 13.82 -3.43
N SER A 313 10.69 14.03 -4.68
CA SER A 313 12.08 14.35 -5.02
C SER A 313 12.57 15.62 -4.33
N THR A 314 11.76 16.67 -4.36
CA THR A 314 12.12 17.96 -3.77
C THR A 314 12.27 17.87 -2.25
N VAL A 315 11.40 17.12 -1.57
CA VAL A 315 11.33 17.11 -0.10
C VAL A 315 12.16 15.98 0.50
N ALA A 316 12.02 14.75 0.02
CA ALA A 316 12.76 13.60 0.58
C ALA A 316 14.22 13.55 0.15
N GLN A 317 14.56 13.98 -1.08
CA GLN A 317 15.94 14.01 -1.60
C GLN A 317 16.64 12.64 -1.60
N VAL A 318 15.85 11.57 -1.73
CA VAL A 318 16.31 10.18 -1.89
C VAL A 318 15.73 9.61 -3.18
N PRO A 319 16.23 8.47 -3.68
CA PRO A 319 15.64 7.78 -4.82
C PRO A 319 14.14 7.51 -4.63
N ILE A 320 13.38 7.53 -5.72
CA ILE A 320 11.93 7.33 -5.71
C ILE A 320 11.59 6.02 -6.39
N VAL A 321 10.67 5.27 -5.79
CA VAL A 321 9.97 4.16 -6.44
C VAL A 321 8.47 4.49 -6.43
N VAL A 322 7.83 4.51 -7.59
CA VAL A 322 6.36 4.54 -7.64
C VAL A 322 5.89 3.14 -7.28
N THR A 323 5.55 2.96 -5.99
CA THR A 323 5.21 1.65 -5.40
C THR A 323 3.77 1.26 -5.62
N GLU A 324 2.90 2.23 -5.93
CA GLU A 324 1.54 1.99 -6.41
C GLU A 324 1.04 3.15 -7.25
N SER A 325 0.37 2.80 -8.35
CA SER A 325 -0.49 3.66 -9.14
C SER A 325 -1.38 2.78 -10.02
N GLY A 326 -2.64 3.13 -10.18
CA GLY A 326 -3.57 2.32 -10.94
C GLY A 326 -4.95 2.95 -11.07
N ILE A 327 -5.83 2.27 -11.77
CA ILE A 327 -7.22 2.69 -11.97
C ILE A 327 -8.18 1.51 -11.78
N ALA A 328 -9.23 1.71 -11.00
CA ALA A 328 -10.36 0.78 -10.91
C ALA A 328 -11.35 1.05 -12.05
N THR A 329 -11.45 0.10 -12.98
CA THR A 329 -12.34 0.20 -14.15
C THR A 329 -12.61 -1.18 -14.76
N ASP A 330 -13.80 -1.39 -15.29
CA ASP A 330 -14.12 -2.56 -16.13
C ASP A 330 -13.62 -2.40 -17.56
N ASP A 331 -13.37 -1.16 -18.02
CA ASP A 331 -12.86 -0.88 -19.35
C ASP A 331 -11.33 -0.94 -19.34
N ASP A 332 -10.78 -2.04 -19.88
CA ASP A 332 -9.34 -2.26 -19.93
C ASP A 332 -8.59 -1.31 -20.87
N SER A 333 -9.28 -0.70 -21.84
CA SER A 333 -8.69 0.32 -22.72
C SER A 333 -8.40 1.62 -21.95
N ARG A 334 -9.27 2.00 -21.01
CA ARG A 334 -9.03 3.12 -20.08
C ARG A 334 -7.82 2.86 -19.19
N ARG A 335 -7.64 1.59 -18.76
CA ARG A 335 -6.48 1.21 -17.95
C ARG A 335 -5.18 1.39 -18.73
N ILE A 336 -5.15 0.96 -20.00
CA ILE A 336 -3.99 1.17 -20.88
C ILE A 336 -3.69 2.67 -21.02
N GLY A 337 -4.70 3.50 -21.37
CA GLY A 337 -4.52 4.93 -21.53
C GLY A 337 -4.04 5.64 -20.25
N TYR A 338 -4.57 5.23 -19.08
CA TYR A 338 -4.10 5.73 -17.78
C TYR A 338 -2.62 5.41 -17.54
N VAL A 339 -2.22 4.15 -17.74
CA VAL A 339 -0.83 3.71 -17.50
C VAL A 339 0.13 4.37 -18.48
N GLU A 340 -0.25 4.48 -19.76
CA GLU A 340 0.53 5.18 -20.78
C GLU A 340 0.80 6.64 -20.39
N HIS A 341 -0.22 7.35 -19.94
CA HIS A 341 -0.09 8.73 -19.47
C HIS A 341 0.82 8.84 -18.24
N VAL A 342 0.62 7.99 -17.23
CA VAL A 342 1.45 7.95 -16.02
C VAL A 342 2.92 7.69 -16.37
N LEU A 343 3.20 6.71 -17.22
CA LEU A 343 4.57 6.40 -17.66
C LEU A 343 5.19 7.54 -18.45
N GLY A 344 4.40 8.25 -19.26
CA GLY A 344 4.81 9.48 -19.93
C GLY A 344 5.26 10.57 -18.93
N GLY A 345 4.49 10.76 -17.86
CA GLY A 345 4.82 11.66 -16.75
C GLY A 345 6.09 11.26 -16.00
N ILE A 346 6.27 9.97 -15.69
CA ILE A 346 7.49 9.43 -15.06
C ILE A 346 8.69 9.64 -15.99
N ALA A 347 8.53 9.39 -17.29
CA ALA A 347 9.57 9.63 -18.29
C ALA A 347 9.96 11.11 -18.35
N GLN A 348 9.02 12.04 -18.13
CA GLN A 348 9.32 13.46 -18.02
C GLN A 348 10.11 13.77 -16.74
N CYS A 349 9.74 13.20 -15.59
CA CYS A 349 10.49 13.35 -14.34
C CYS A 349 11.94 12.85 -14.48
N LEU A 350 12.16 11.74 -15.16
CA LEU A 350 13.51 11.22 -15.47
C LEU A 350 14.32 12.20 -16.34
N ARG A 351 13.70 12.86 -17.34
CA ARG A 351 14.37 13.91 -18.13
C ARG A 351 14.73 15.15 -17.33
N GLU A 352 13.95 15.45 -16.29
CA GLU A 352 14.22 16.52 -15.33
C GLU A 352 15.35 16.16 -14.33
N GLY A 353 15.91 14.96 -14.43
CA GLY A 353 17.01 14.50 -13.56
C GLY A 353 16.54 13.90 -12.24
N ILE A 354 15.26 13.59 -12.06
CA ILE A 354 14.74 12.97 -10.86
C ILE A 354 15.10 11.46 -10.88
N ASP A 355 15.67 10.96 -9.79
CA ASP A 355 16.05 9.53 -9.66
C ASP A 355 14.82 8.67 -9.36
N VAL A 356 14.07 8.29 -10.41
CA VAL A 356 12.96 7.34 -10.33
C VAL A 356 13.46 5.95 -10.74
N ARG A 357 13.37 4.98 -9.83
CA ARG A 357 13.98 3.66 -10.00
C ARG A 357 13.00 2.54 -10.33
N GLY A 358 11.68 2.80 -10.27
CA GLY A 358 10.69 1.77 -10.59
C GLY A 358 9.27 2.29 -10.63
N TYR A 359 8.41 1.48 -11.26
CA TYR A 359 6.98 1.65 -11.34
C TYR A 359 6.29 0.33 -11.07
N PHE A 360 5.38 0.32 -10.08
CA PHE A 360 4.54 -0.82 -9.72
C PHE A 360 3.07 -0.46 -9.93
N TYR A 361 2.41 -1.22 -10.78
CA TYR A 361 0.98 -1.05 -11.02
C TYR A 361 0.16 -1.66 -9.87
N TRP A 362 -0.82 -0.93 -9.37
CA TRP A 362 -1.83 -1.46 -8.46
C TRP A 362 -3.08 -1.85 -9.26
N SER A 363 -3.41 -3.17 -9.35
CA SER A 363 -2.75 -4.32 -8.73
C SER A 363 -2.52 -5.44 -9.74
N LEU A 364 -1.79 -6.47 -9.35
CA LEU A 364 -1.58 -7.65 -10.21
C LEU A 364 -2.92 -8.36 -10.49
N LEU A 365 -3.72 -8.57 -9.46
CA LEU A 365 -4.97 -9.33 -9.49
C LEU A 365 -6.17 -8.41 -9.20
N ASP A 366 -7.33 -8.65 -9.83
CA ASP A 366 -8.58 -8.16 -9.27
C ASP A 366 -8.79 -8.81 -7.92
N ASN A 367 -8.88 -8.00 -6.86
CA ASN A 367 -8.78 -8.47 -5.48
C ASN A 367 -9.85 -7.86 -4.56
N PHE A 368 -9.73 -8.10 -3.28
CA PHE A 368 -10.56 -7.53 -2.23
C PHE A 368 -10.13 -6.08 -1.95
N GLU A 369 -10.94 -5.10 -2.36
CA GLU A 369 -10.65 -3.67 -2.20
C GLU A 369 -11.19 -3.11 -0.88
N TRP A 370 -10.73 -3.66 0.22
CA TRP A 370 -11.04 -3.20 1.59
C TRP A 370 -12.55 -2.98 1.80
N LEU A 371 -12.95 -1.77 2.21
CA LEU A 371 -14.35 -1.42 2.50
C LEU A 371 -15.28 -1.61 1.30
N PHE A 372 -14.75 -1.62 0.08
CA PHE A 372 -15.51 -1.74 -1.18
C PHE A 372 -15.67 -3.19 -1.66
N GLY A 373 -15.09 -4.16 -0.95
CA GLY A 373 -15.17 -5.57 -1.31
C GLY A 373 -14.57 -5.89 -2.69
N TYR A 374 -15.22 -6.71 -3.48
CA TYR A 374 -14.76 -7.15 -4.80
C TYR A 374 -15.33 -6.32 -5.97
N GLY A 375 -16.01 -5.21 -5.67
CA GLY A 375 -16.57 -4.32 -6.69
C GLY A 375 -15.53 -3.68 -7.60
N PRO A 376 -14.55 -2.92 -7.05
CA PRO A 376 -13.55 -2.23 -7.86
C PRO A 376 -12.57 -3.18 -8.55
N LYS A 377 -12.30 -2.93 -9.85
CA LYS A 377 -11.46 -3.78 -10.70
C LYS A 377 -10.15 -3.09 -11.05
N PHE A 378 -9.15 -3.25 -10.16
CA PHE A 378 -7.80 -2.71 -10.38
C PHE A 378 -6.90 -3.65 -11.17
N GLY A 379 -7.11 -4.97 -11.07
CA GLY A 379 -6.17 -5.98 -11.52
C GLY A 379 -5.77 -5.90 -12.99
N LEU A 380 -4.51 -6.21 -13.26
CA LEU A 380 -4.03 -6.58 -14.60
C LEU A 380 -4.53 -7.97 -15.01
N ILE A 381 -4.86 -8.79 -14.04
CA ILE A 381 -5.38 -10.16 -14.20
C ILE A 381 -6.74 -10.23 -13.50
N GLU A 382 -7.76 -10.61 -14.25
CA GLU A 382 -9.08 -10.92 -13.72
C GLU A 382 -9.05 -12.24 -12.95
N VAL A 383 -9.73 -12.29 -11.80
CA VAL A 383 -9.89 -13.49 -10.98
C VAL A 383 -11.36 -13.87 -10.90
N ASP A 384 -11.71 -15.04 -11.41
CA ASP A 384 -13.04 -15.62 -11.20
C ASP A 384 -13.13 -16.14 -9.76
N ARG A 385 -13.86 -15.46 -8.90
CA ARG A 385 -14.00 -15.76 -7.47
C ARG A 385 -14.52 -17.17 -7.15
N ARG A 386 -15.28 -17.77 -8.06
CA ARG A 386 -15.86 -19.11 -7.84
C ARG A 386 -14.91 -20.24 -8.19
N THR A 387 -14.05 -20.02 -9.19
CA THR A 387 -13.16 -21.05 -9.72
C THR A 387 -11.69 -20.74 -9.46
N GLN A 388 -11.41 -19.53 -9.00
CA GLN A 388 -10.05 -18.99 -8.82
C GLN A 388 -9.21 -18.99 -10.11
N ARG A 389 -9.87 -19.01 -11.28
CA ARG A 389 -9.18 -18.96 -12.58
C ARG A 389 -8.68 -17.54 -12.85
N ARG A 390 -7.43 -17.45 -13.32
CA ARG A 390 -6.79 -16.22 -13.74
C ARG A 390 -7.03 -15.99 -15.23
N LYS A 391 -7.38 -14.76 -15.59
CA LYS A 391 -7.53 -14.33 -16.99
C LYS A 391 -6.73 -13.04 -17.19
N VAL A 392 -5.66 -13.13 -17.94
CA VAL A 392 -4.80 -12.00 -18.27
C VAL A 392 -5.57 -10.99 -19.12
N LYS A 393 -5.49 -9.69 -18.73
CA LYS A 393 -6.12 -8.60 -19.49
C LYS A 393 -5.13 -8.02 -20.51
N LEU A 394 -5.63 -7.30 -21.51
CA LEU A 394 -4.79 -6.68 -22.54
C LEU A 394 -3.83 -5.64 -21.96
N SER A 395 -4.24 -4.93 -20.89
CA SER A 395 -3.38 -4.00 -20.17
C SER A 395 -2.16 -4.67 -19.55
N ALA A 396 -2.29 -5.91 -19.07
CA ALA A 396 -1.17 -6.69 -18.56
C ALA A 396 -0.17 -7.04 -19.66
N GLU A 397 -0.66 -7.46 -20.83
CA GLU A 397 0.18 -7.76 -21.97
C GLU A 397 0.88 -6.51 -22.50
N TRP A 398 0.16 -5.38 -22.56
CA TRP A 398 0.71 -4.09 -23.01
C TRP A 398 1.82 -3.61 -22.06
N LEU A 399 1.56 -3.55 -20.74
CA LEU A 399 2.54 -3.12 -19.77
C LEU A 399 3.72 -4.09 -19.67
N GLY A 400 3.46 -5.39 -19.80
CA GLY A 400 4.51 -6.42 -19.83
C GLY A 400 5.44 -6.28 -21.06
N ARG A 401 4.91 -5.92 -22.25
CA ARG A 401 5.74 -5.59 -23.42
C ARG A 401 6.60 -4.35 -23.18
N THR A 402 6.02 -3.30 -22.59
CA THR A 402 6.74 -2.08 -22.20
C THR A 402 7.89 -2.41 -21.24
N ALA A 403 7.63 -3.26 -20.24
CA ALA A 403 8.63 -3.71 -19.29
C ALA A 403 9.80 -4.47 -19.95
N ARG A 404 9.50 -5.43 -20.86
CA ARG A 404 10.53 -6.17 -21.59
C ARG A 404 11.41 -5.29 -22.47
N ASN A 405 10.79 -4.32 -23.14
CA ASN A 405 11.49 -3.39 -24.03
C ASN A 405 12.21 -2.29 -23.25
N ASN A 406 11.86 -2.10 -21.99
CA ASN A 406 12.29 -0.98 -21.15
C ASN A 406 12.01 0.37 -21.82
N GLU A 407 10.87 0.49 -22.54
CA GLU A 407 10.54 1.63 -23.38
C GLU A 407 9.03 1.78 -23.56
N ILE A 408 8.53 3.05 -23.58
CA ILE A 408 7.20 3.47 -24.01
C ILE A 408 7.27 4.24 -25.33
#